data_02d3d8f87ba04dd8153608bf392278bd
#
_entry.id   02d3d8f87ba04dd8153608bf392278bd
#
_cell.length_a   1.000
_cell.length_b   1.000
_cell.length_c   1.000
_cell.angle_alpha   90.00
_cell.angle_beta   90.00
_cell.angle_gamma   90.00
#
_symmetry.space_group_name_H-M   'P 1'
#
loop_
_entity.id
_entity.type
_entity.pdbx_description
1 polymer ?
#
loop_
_entity_poly.entity_id
_entity_poly.type
_entity_poly.pdbx_seq_one_letter_code
_entity_poly.pdbx_strand_id
1 'polypeptide(L)'
;MEKYEIQKLRDLPIEEVAERLGMQVSKHKCLCPFHDDHHASFSFNTRKNYCRCYVCMDHSIGTIDLVMKYTGKDFLSACRWLADAHQVYIADGKEKYSPEKAPTSKAPSFDASKYARFFEHPWLNEAARRFLFEERRIDARVVNWCRLTSWTDKEGISWLQTPYYDVDGKLIGIQNRNLGKANLNKEASGKSDLGKANPDKEASGKSIPRFRFPYGSQCGIYNLPVTRQLSPGEPLYITEGCSDCWAMLSAGHKAIAIP
;
A
#
# COMPACT_ATOMS: atom_id res chain seq x y z
N MET A 1 -4.63 6.87 -32.51
CA MET A 1 -3.49 6.00 -32.19
C MET A 1 -4.00 4.58 -31.98
N GLU A 2 -3.46 3.63 -32.68
CA GLU A 2 -3.89 2.23 -32.66
C GLU A 2 -3.31 1.48 -31.44
N LYS A 3 -3.98 0.39 -31.03
CA LYS A 3 -3.53 -0.39 -29.85
C LYS A 3 -2.08 -0.89 -29.98
N TYR A 4 -1.66 -1.28 -31.18
CA TYR A 4 -0.30 -1.77 -31.42
C TYR A 4 0.75 -0.65 -31.30
N GLU A 5 0.39 0.59 -31.64
CA GLU A 5 1.27 1.75 -31.49
C GLU A 5 1.50 2.08 -30.01
N ILE A 6 0.43 2.04 -29.21
CA ILE A 6 0.52 2.21 -27.76
C ILE A 6 1.38 1.09 -27.15
N GLN A 7 1.23 -0.15 -27.66
CA GLN A 7 2.05 -1.25 -27.15
C GLN A 7 3.53 -1.07 -27.47
N LYS A 8 3.88 -0.59 -28.68
CA LYS A 8 5.28 -0.25 -29.02
C LYS A 8 5.88 0.78 -28.04
N LEU A 9 5.09 1.79 -27.63
CA LEU A 9 5.56 2.79 -26.69
C LEU A 9 5.70 2.22 -25.26
N ARG A 10 4.86 1.27 -24.89
CA ARG A 10 4.97 0.56 -23.60
C ARG A 10 6.16 -0.39 -23.55
N ASP A 11 6.55 -0.94 -24.69
CA ASP A 11 7.67 -1.88 -24.81
C ASP A 11 9.02 -1.19 -24.89
N LEU A 12 9.06 0.15 -24.97
CA LEU A 12 10.31 0.91 -24.88
C LEU A 12 11.03 0.62 -23.56
N PRO A 13 12.37 0.47 -23.57
CA PRO A 13 13.12 0.19 -22.35
C PRO A 13 12.93 1.30 -21.31
N ILE A 14 12.44 0.95 -20.14
CA ILE A 14 12.06 1.91 -19.10
C ILE A 14 13.23 2.78 -18.62
N GLU A 15 14.45 2.24 -18.61
CA GLU A 15 15.65 2.98 -18.21
C GLU A 15 16.06 4.00 -19.28
N GLU A 16 15.98 3.64 -20.56
CA GLU A 16 16.25 4.58 -21.65
C GLU A 16 15.25 5.73 -21.66
N VAL A 17 13.98 5.44 -21.37
CA VAL A 17 12.96 6.49 -21.21
C VAL A 17 13.31 7.41 -20.04
N ALA A 18 13.73 6.86 -18.90
CA ALA A 18 14.12 7.64 -17.75
C ALA A 18 15.37 8.52 -18.04
N GLU A 19 16.36 7.98 -18.72
CA GLU A 19 17.57 8.74 -19.12
C GLU A 19 17.24 9.90 -20.07
N ARG A 20 16.31 9.68 -21.02
CA ARG A 20 15.83 10.76 -21.91
C ARG A 20 15.02 11.83 -21.19
N LEU A 21 14.42 11.50 -20.06
CA LEU A 21 13.81 12.47 -19.16
C LEU A 21 14.84 13.23 -18.30
N GLY A 22 16.13 12.89 -18.39
CA GLY A 22 17.20 13.53 -17.63
C GLY A 22 17.51 12.85 -16.30
N MET A 23 16.94 11.69 -16.02
CA MET A 23 17.25 10.92 -14.81
C MET A 23 18.62 10.24 -14.96
N GLN A 24 19.44 10.30 -13.90
CA GLN A 24 20.74 9.64 -13.88
C GLN A 24 20.58 8.21 -13.33
N VAL A 25 20.37 7.25 -14.24
CA VAL A 25 20.18 5.85 -13.85
C VAL A 25 21.54 5.17 -13.64
N SER A 26 21.71 4.53 -12.49
CA SER A 26 22.91 3.74 -12.18
C SER A 26 22.50 2.47 -11.44
N LYS A 27 22.96 1.30 -11.92
CA LYS A 27 22.65 -0.01 -11.31
C LYS A 27 21.13 -0.22 -11.07
N HIS A 28 20.32 0.13 -12.06
CA HIS A 28 18.86 0.03 -12.03
C HIS A 28 18.18 0.91 -10.97
N LYS A 29 18.82 2.03 -10.56
CA LYS A 29 18.28 2.99 -9.59
C LYS A 29 18.67 4.41 -9.94
N CYS A 30 17.88 5.37 -9.47
CA CYS A 30 18.22 6.80 -9.46
C CYS A 30 17.61 7.50 -8.25
N LEU A 31 17.93 8.75 -8.02
CA LEU A 31 17.22 9.61 -7.08
C LEU A 31 15.76 9.78 -7.57
N CYS A 32 14.80 9.76 -6.66
CA CYS A 32 13.41 9.92 -7.02
C CYS A 32 13.11 11.37 -7.40
N PRO A 33 12.53 11.63 -8.59
CA PRO A 33 12.21 13.00 -9.00
C PRO A 33 10.88 13.52 -8.37
N PHE A 34 10.19 12.70 -7.57
CA PHE A 34 8.85 13.00 -7.07
C PHE A 34 8.80 13.31 -5.58
N HIS A 35 9.94 13.24 -4.88
CA HIS A 35 10.12 13.69 -3.50
C HIS A 35 11.58 14.07 -3.28
N ASP A 36 11.86 14.76 -2.20
CA ASP A 36 13.24 15.07 -1.81
C ASP A 36 13.97 13.79 -1.41
N ASP A 37 14.89 13.33 -2.26
CA ASP A 37 15.53 12.02 -2.18
C ASP A 37 17.05 12.18 -2.12
N HIS A 38 17.65 11.76 -1.02
CA HIS A 38 19.11 11.76 -0.82
C HIS A 38 19.74 10.38 -1.02
N HIS A 39 18.93 9.33 -1.21
CA HIS A 39 19.39 7.96 -1.42
C HIS A 39 18.57 7.31 -2.53
N ALA A 40 19.20 6.89 -3.62
CA ALA A 40 18.54 6.34 -4.80
C ALA A 40 17.42 5.33 -4.47
N SER A 41 16.19 5.85 -4.27
CA SER A 41 14.99 5.10 -3.89
C SER A 41 14.11 4.72 -5.07
N PHE A 42 14.36 5.31 -6.24
CA PHE A 42 13.62 5.02 -7.47
C PHE A 42 14.27 3.85 -8.21
N SER A 43 13.58 2.74 -8.32
CA SER A 43 14.10 1.48 -8.86
C SER A 43 13.45 1.11 -10.18
N PHE A 44 14.25 0.52 -11.09
CA PHE A 44 13.79 0.02 -12.39
C PHE A 44 13.84 -1.51 -12.44
N ASN A 45 12.81 -2.11 -13.00
CA ASN A 45 12.77 -3.53 -13.32
C ASN A 45 12.76 -3.71 -14.82
N THR A 46 13.93 -3.97 -15.40
CA THR A 46 14.11 -4.10 -16.86
C THR A 46 13.43 -5.33 -17.43
N ARG A 47 13.31 -6.43 -16.66
CA ARG A 47 12.64 -7.65 -17.11
C ARG A 47 11.13 -7.48 -17.30
N LYS A 48 10.49 -6.70 -16.41
CA LYS A 48 9.06 -6.45 -16.42
C LYS A 48 8.71 -5.05 -16.96
N ASN A 49 9.72 -4.29 -17.34
CA ASN A 49 9.64 -2.97 -17.95
C ASN A 49 8.79 -1.97 -17.17
N TYR A 50 9.07 -1.83 -15.86
CA TYR A 50 8.43 -0.85 -14.99
C TYR A 50 9.42 -0.18 -14.05
N CYS A 51 9.01 0.94 -13.44
CA CYS A 51 9.74 1.61 -12.38
C CYS A 51 8.85 1.88 -11.16
N ARG A 52 9.47 2.06 -10.00
CA ARG A 52 8.78 2.37 -8.75
C ARG A 52 9.72 3.06 -7.76
N CYS A 53 9.21 4.06 -7.07
CA CYS A 53 9.76 4.54 -5.82
C CYS A 53 9.06 3.85 -4.65
N TYR A 54 9.82 3.21 -3.77
CA TYR A 54 9.23 2.52 -2.60
C TYR A 54 8.88 3.49 -1.47
N VAL A 55 9.24 4.77 -1.59
CA VAL A 55 8.95 5.81 -0.61
C VAL A 55 7.66 6.55 -0.93
N CYS A 56 7.47 6.98 -2.20
CA CYS A 56 6.38 7.88 -2.57
C CYS A 56 5.40 7.32 -3.61
N MET A 57 5.51 6.03 -3.97
CA MET A 57 4.61 5.42 -4.97
C MET A 57 4.00 4.14 -4.46
N ASP A 58 2.67 4.03 -4.56
CA ASP A 58 1.91 2.85 -4.11
C ASP A 58 2.02 1.67 -5.07
N HIS A 59 2.26 1.94 -6.35
CA HIS A 59 2.34 0.94 -7.40
C HIS A 59 3.45 1.23 -8.39
N SER A 60 3.80 0.20 -9.17
CA SER A 60 4.77 0.32 -10.26
C SER A 60 4.12 0.95 -11.48
N ILE A 61 4.86 1.75 -12.23
CA ILE A 61 4.40 2.43 -13.42
C ILE A 61 5.26 2.06 -14.64
N GLY A 62 4.64 2.06 -15.82
CA GLY A 62 5.30 1.80 -17.10
C GLY A 62 5.83 3.08 -17.75
N THR A 63 6.32 2.93 -18.99
CA THR A 63 6.97 4.01 -19.76
C THR A 63 6.10 5.24 -19.97
N ILE A 64 4.84 5.04 -20.40
CA ILE A 64 3.91 6.14 -20.66
C ILE A 64 3.57 6.87 -19.35
N ASP A 65 3.25 6.11 -18.30
CA ASP A 65 2.90 6.69 -17.00
C ASP A 65 4.08 7.44 -16.37
N LEU A 66 5.31 6.97 -16.58
CA LEU A 66 6.51 7.68 -16.15
C LEU A 66 6.61 9.04 -16.81
N VAL A 67 6.43 9.12 -18.13
CA VAL A 67 6.47 10.39 -18.86
C VAL A 67 5.36 11.32 -18.40
N MET A 68 4.13 10.81 -18.27
CA MET A 68 2.99 11.59 -17.77
C MET A 68 3.28 12.19 -16.38
N LYS A 69 3.75 11.35 -15.47
CA LYS A 69 4.04 11.77 -14.08
C LYS A 69 5.20 12.75 -14.00
N TYR A 70 6.26 12.53 -14.77
CA TYR A 70 7.46 13.36 -14.74
C TYR A 70 7.26 14.73 -15.39
N THR A 71 6.53 14.76 -16.52
CA THR A 71 6.36 15.99 -17.33
C THR A 71 5.05 16.72 -17.09
N GLY A 72 4.10 16.11 -16.37
CA GLY A 72 2.74 16.63 -16.21
C GLY A 72 1.89 16.57 -17.47
N LYS A 73 2.34 15.87 -18.52
CA LYS A 73 1.61 15.76 -19.80
C LYS A 73 0.45 14.80 -19.68
N ASP A 74 -0.59 15.03 -20.50
CA ASP A 74 -1.65 14.06 -20.72
C ASP A 74 -1.15 12.83 -21.49
N PHE A 75 -1.99 11.80 -21.56
CA PHE A 75 -1.66 10.53 -22.20
C PHE A 75 -1.20 10.68 -23.67
N LEU A 76 -1.93 11.46 -24.47
CA LEU A 76 -1.62 11.65 -25.89
C LEU A 76 -0.30 12.41 -26.08
N SER A 77 -0.11 13.46 -25.29
CA SER A 77 1.12 14.26 -25.31
C SER A 77 2.32 13.46 -24.82
N ALA A 78 2.16 12.59 -23.84
CA ALA A 78 3.20 11.67 -23.39
C ALA A 78 3.56 10.62 -24.45
N CYS A 79 2.56 10.06 -25.13
CA CYS A 79 2.78 9.14 -26.25
C CYS A 79 3.51 9.80 -27.41
N ARG A 80 3.14 11.03 -27.79
CA ARG A 80 3.86 11.80 -28.83
C ARG A 80 5.30 12.06 -28.41
N TRP A 81 5.52 12.49 -27.19
CA TRP A 81 6.86 12.72 -26.67
C TRP A 81 7.71 11.45 -26.73
N LEU A 82 7.15 10.28 -26.34
CA LEU A 82 7.84 8.98 -26.43
C LEU A 82 8.16 8.63 -27.90
N ALA A 83 7.20 8.81 -28.78
CA ALA A 83 7.38 8.53 -30.21
C ALA A 83 8.49 9.39 -30.81
N ASP A 84 8.52 10.68 -30.52
CA ASP A 84 9.54 11.62 -30.97
C ASP A 84 10.90 11.31 -30.36
N ALA A 85 10.95 11.12 -29.04
CA ALA A 85 12.20 10.86 -28.34
C ALA A 85 12.87 9.55 -28.73
N HIS A 86 12.10 8.52 -29.08
CA HIS A 86 12.60 7.19 -29.46
C HIS A 86 12.46 6.89 -30.95
N GLN A 87 12.09 7.89 -31.79
CA GLN A 87 11.92 7.75 -33.23
C GLN A 87 10.95 6.62 -33.63
N VAL A 88 9.92 6.39 -32.83
CA VAL A 88 8.86 5.42 -33.10
C VAL A 88 7.80 6.08 -33.94
N TYR A 89 7.57 5.57 -35.18
CA TYR A 89 6.48 6.07 -36.00
C TYR A 89 5.14 5.70 -35.42
N ILE A 90 4.30 6.72 -35.17
CA ILE A 90 2.89 6.61 -34.82
C ILE A 90 2.07 7.35 -35.88
N ALA A 91 1.03 6.74 -36.40
CA ALA A 91 0.16 7.37 -37.41
C ALA A 91 -0.62 8.52 -36.72
N ASP A 92 -0.39 9.74 -37.17
CA ASP A 92 -1.07 10.93 -36.64
C ASP A 92 -2.48 11.03 -37.28
N GLY A 93 -3.33 10.06 -36.94
CA GLY A 93 -4.73 10.05 -37.36
C GLY A 93 -5.46 11.19 -36.64
N LYS A 94 -5.95 12.16 -37.43
CA LYS A 94 -6.92 13.17 -36.98
C LYS A 94 -8.28 12.52 -36.65
N GLU A 95 -8.31 11.50 -35.83
CA GLU A 95 -9.55 11.05 -35.23
C GLU A 95 -9.65 11.59 -33.82
N LYS A 96 -10.77 12.29 -33.58
CA LYS A 96 -11.18 12.69 -32.25
C LYS A 96 -11.09 11.46 -31.34
N TYR A 97 -10.05 11.40 -30.52
CA TYR A 97 -10.04 10.54 -29.37
C TYR A 97 -11.22 10.99 -28.49
N SER A 98 -12.36 10.39 -28.73
CA SER A 98 -13.34 10.23 -27.67
C SER A 98 -12.64 9.36 -26.65
N PRO A 99 -12.53 9.72 -25.38
CA PRO A 99 -12.04 8.82 -24.37
C PRO A 99 -13.09 7.69 -24.25
N GLU A 100 -13.09 6.80 -25.24
CA GLU A 100 -13.55 5.46 -24.98
C GLU A 100 -12.72 5.05 -23.79
N LYS A 101 -13.39 4.96 -22.66
CA LYS A 101 -12.86 4.49 -21.38
C LYS A 101 -11.74 3.52 -21.72
N ALA A 102 -10.47 3.94 -21.46
CA ALA A 102 -9.37 3.01 -21.38
C ALA A 102 -9.97 1.74 -20.81
N PRO A 103 -9.70 0.51 -21.35
CA PRO A 103 -10.19 -0.65 -20.66
C PRO A 103 -9.74 -0.38 -19.23
N THR A 104 -10.69 0.05 -18.45
CA THR A 104 -10.52 0.08 -17.03
C THR A 104 -10.23 -1.39 -16.77
N SER A 105 -8.96 -1.76 -16.74
CA SER A 105 -8.59 -2.69 -15.72
C SER A 105 -9.21 -2.02 -14.51
N LYS A 106 -10.44 -2.42 -14.18
CA LYS A 106 -11.11 -1.93 -13.00
C LYS A 106 -10.05 -2.03 -11.95
N ALA A 107 -9.59 -0.87 -11.47
CA ALA A 107 -8.62 -0.86 -10.39
C ALA A 107 -9.16 -1.89 -9.44
N PRO A 108 -8.40 -2.93 -9.08
CA PRO A 108 -8.93 -4.12 -8.46
C PRO A 108 -9.90 -3.68 -7.38
N SER A 109 -11.19 -3.86 -7.62
CA SER A 109 -12.21 -3.38 -6.70
C SER A 109 -12.17 -4.32 -5.52
N PHE A 110 -11.88 -3.77 -4.36
CA PHE A 110 -11.95 -4.52 -3.11
C PHE A 110 -13.41 -4.99 -2.91
N ASP A 111 -13.58 -6.29 -2.88
CA ASP A 111 -14.90 -6.89 -2.63
C ASP A 111 -15.13 -6.99 -1.11
N ALA A 112 -15.71 -5.94 -0.54
CA ALA A 112 -15.99 -5.86 0.89
C ALA A 112 -16.94 -6.96 1.38
N SER A 113 -17.82 -7.49 0.50
CA SER A 113 -18.84 -8.50 0.90
C SER A 113 -18.20 -9.79 1.40
N LYS A 114 -17.02 -10.15 0.89
CA LYS A 114 -16.26 -11.33 1.33
C LYS A 114 -15.75 -11.24 2.76
N TYR A 115 -15.59 -10.01 3.25
CA TYR A 115 -14.88 -9.74 4.51
C TYR A 115 -15.77 -9.12 5.58
N ALA A 116 -16.90 -8.49 5.22
CA ALA A 116 -17.78 -7.75 6.14
C ALA A 116 -18.11 -8.54 7.39
N ARG A 117 -18.47 -9.82 7.24
CA ARG A 117 -18.83 -10.73 8.34
C ARG A 117 -17.76 -10.84 9.44
N PHE A 118 -16.48 -10.71 9.11
CA PHE A 118 -15.41 -10.81 10.10
C PHE A 118 -15.35 -9.59 11.02
N PHE A 119 -15.91 -8.47 10.59
CA PHE A 119 -15.93 -7.22 11.33
C PHE A 119 -17.30 -6.92 11.96
N GLU A 120 -18.33 -7.70 11.64
CA GLU A 120 -19.64 -7.67 12.35
C GLU A 120 -19.51 -8.28 13.74
N HIS A 121 -18.73 -9.36 13.86
CA HIS A 121 -18.47 -10.06 15.12
C HIS A 121 -16.95 -10.22 15.31
N PRO A 122 -16.23 -9.14 15.67
CA PRO A 122 -14.78 -9.19 15.84
C PRO A 122 -14.39 -10.21 16.92
N TRP A 123 -13.36 -11.00 16.61
CA TRP A 123 -12.81 -11.96 17.55
C TRP A 123 -11.28 -11.88 17.55
N LEU A 124 -10.65 -12.02 18.71
CA LEU A 124 -9.22 -11.96 18.87
C LEU A 124 -8.66 -13.28 19.38
N ASN A 125 -7.74 -13.89 18.64
CA ASN A 125 -6.95 -15.01 19.13
C ASN A 125 -5.96 -14.54 20.22
N GLU A 126 -5.30 -15.49 20.88
CA GLU A 126 -4.39 -15.20 21.99
C GLU A 126 -3.23 -14.27 21.57
N ALA A 127 -2.62 -14.51 20.40
CA ALA A 127 -1.53 -13.67 19.90
C ALA A 127 -1.98 -12.21 19.69
N ALA A 128 -3.19 -11.99 19.15
CA ALA A 128 -3.75 -10.66 18.95
C ALA A 128 -4.10 -9.99 20.30
N ARG A 129 -4.63 -10.74 21.26
CA ARG A 129 -4.93 -10.23 22.61
C ARG A 129 -3.65 -9.79 23.31
N ARG A 130 -2.61 -10.62 23.30
CA ARG A 130 -1.31 -10.28 23.87
C ARG A 130 -0.73 -9.03 23.20
N PHE A 131 -0.69 -8.99 21.88
CA PHE A 131 -0.18 -7.84 21.14
C PHE A 131 -0.94 -6.55 21.46
N LEU A 132 -2.27 -6.57 21.48
CA LEU A 132 -3.07 -5.37 21.68
C LEU A 132 -3.09 -4.92 23.15
N PHE A 133 -3.31 -5.84 24.09
CA PHE A 133 -3.58 -5.48 25.49
C PHE A 133 -2.32 -5.47 26.35
N GLU A 134 -1.37 -6.38 26.13
CA GLU A 134 -0.17 -6.49 26.97
C GLU A 134 1.00 -5.69 26.41
N GLU A 135 1.30 -5.88 25.11
CA GLU A 135 2.45 -5.23 24.49
C GLU A 135 2.14 -3.76 24.12
N ARG A 136 0.98 -3.49 23.54
CA ARG A 136 0.58 -2.15 23.07
C ARG A 136 -0.30 -1.38 24.03
N ARG A 137 -0.89 -2.05 25.02
CA ARG A 137 -1.76 -1.49 26.05
C ARG A 137 -2.92 -0.66 25.50
N ILE A 138 -3.52 -1.16 24.41
CA ILE A 138 -4.65 -0.51 23.74
C ILE A 138 -5.93 -0.75 24.55
N ASP A 139 -6.72 0.30 24.75
CA ASP A 139 -8.02 0.21 25.43
C ASP A 139 -8.97 -0.71 24.66
N ALA A 140 -9.68 -1.59 25.38
CA ALA A 140 -10.64 -2.52 24.78
C ALA A 140 -11.77 -1.81 24.01
N ARG A 141 -12.14 -0.60 24.44
CA ARG A 141 -13.14 0.23 23.73
C ARG A 141 -12.63 0.64 22.35
N VAL A 142 -11.33 0.95 22.22
CA VAL A 142 -10.68 1.29 20.95
C VAL A 142 -10.62 0.06 20.04
N VAL A 143 -10.27 -1.11 20.59
CA VAL A 143 -10.26 -2.37 19.83
C VAL A 143 -11.64 -2.65 19.23
N ASN A 144 -12.72 -2.46 20.02
CA ASN A 144 -14.09 -2.63 19.57
C ASN A 144 -14.51 -1.55 18.56
N TRP A 145 -14.20 -0.29 18.83
CA TRP A 145 -14.45 0.83 17.90
C TRP A 145 -13.82 0.61 16.54
N CYS A 146 -12.54 0.24 16.53
CA CYS A 146 -11.77 -0.04 15.32
C CYS A 146 -12.11 -1.40 14.69
N ARG A 147 -13.00 -2.19 15.31
CA ARG A 147 -13.41 -3.53 14.84
C ARG A 147 -12.22 -4.42 14.52
N LEU A 148 -11.17 -4.37 15.35
CA LEU A 148 -9.98 -5.19 15.15
C LEU A 148 -10.35 -6.66 15.36
N THR A 149 -9.96 -7.51 14.43
CA THR A 149 -10.19 -8.95 14.51
C THR A 149 -8.93 -9.73 14.15
N SER A 150 -8.91 -11.03 14.35
CA SER A 150 -7.75 -11.86 14.04
C SER A 150 -8.15 -13.22 13.49
N TRP A 151 -7.20 -13.86 12.83
CA TRP A 151 -7.33 -15.22 12.34
C TRP A 151 -5.97 -15.91 12.32
N THR A 152 -5.97 -17.23 12.21
CA THR A 152 -4.76 -18.04 12.08
C THR A 152 -4.82 -18.75 10.74
N ASP A 153 -3.75 -18.68 9.96
CA ASP A 153 -3.67 -19.36 8.67
C ASP A 153 -3.34 -20.85 8.81
N LYS A 154 -3.27 -21.55 7.67
CA LYS A 154 -3.01 -22.98 7.62
C LYS A 154 -1.60 -23.35 8.10
N GLU A 155 -0.67 -22.40 8.02
CA GLU A 155 0.72 -22.52 8.47
C GLU A 155 0.86 -22.21 9.98
N GLY A 156 -0.25 -21.90 10.67
CA GLY A 156 -0.29 -21.58 12.09
C GLY A 156 0.16 -20.15 12.41
N ILE A 157 0.21 -19.26 11.42
CA ILE A 157 0.57 -17.85 11.61
C ILE A 157 -0.67 -17.07 12.01
N SER A 158 -0.55 -16.33 13.10
CA SER A 158 -1.60 -15.42 13.57
C SER A 158 -1.51 -14.08 12.86
N TRP A 159 -2.66 -13.60 12.38
CA TRP A 159 -2.80 -12.33 11.67
C TRP A 159 -3.79 -11.43 12.40
N LEU A 160 -3.39 -10.20 12.70
CA LEU A 160 -4.29 -9.14 13.15
C LEU A 160 -4.84 -8.42 11.94
N GLN A 161 -6.16 -8.35 11.81
CA GLN A 161 -6.87 -7.67 10.74
C GLN A 161 -7.31 -6.28 11.19
N THR A 162 -6.87 -5.28 10.46
CA THR A 162 -7.23 -3.88 10.65
C THR A 162 -8.09 -3.44 9.47
N PRO A 163 -9.40 -3.21 9.65
CA PRO A 163 -10.28 -2.76 8.58
C PRO A 163 -10.07 -1.25 8.32
N TYR A 164 -10.08 -0.88 7.05
CA TYR A 164 -10.08 0.50 6.60
C TYR A 164 -11.47 0.87 6.09
N TYR A 165 -12.00 1.93 6.62
CA TYR A 165 -13.30 2.47 6.24
C TYR A 165 -13.14 3.83 5.59
N ASP A 166 -13.96 4.13 4.57
CA ASP A 166 -14.09 5.49 4.07
C ASP A 166 -14.82 6.40 5.08
N VAL A 167 -14.97 7.66 4.75
CA VAL A 167 -15.63 8.64 5.62
C VAL A 167 -17.10 8.27 5.92
N ASP A 168 -17.73 7.50 5.04
CA ASP A 168 -19.12 7.04 5.18
C ASP A 168 -19.25 5.74 5.97
N GLY A 169 -18.13 5.15 6.40
CA GLY A 169 -18.08 3.90 7.14
C GLY A 169 -18.20 2.65 6.26
N LYS A 170 -17.99 2.77 4.95
CA LYS A 170 -17.91 1.63 4.05
C LYS A 170 -16.53 1.00 4.12
N LEU A 171 -16.46 -0.32 4.25
CA LEU A 171 -15.21 -1.07 4.24
C LEU A 171 -14.55 -0.99 2.85
N ILE A 172 -13.33 -0.42 2.78
CA ILE A 172 -12.58 -0.19 1.54
C ILE A 172 -11.27 -0.98 1.46
N GLY A 173 -10.82 -1.57 2.56
CA GLY A 173 -9.60 -2.34 2.59
C GLY A 173 -9.35 -3.00 3.94
N ILE A 174 -8.36 -3.88 3.96
CA ILE A 174 -7.91 -4.58 5.17
C ILE A 174 -6.40 -4.66 5.15
N GLN A 175 -5.77 -4.31 6.25
CA GLN A 175 -4.37 -4.60 6.52
C GLN A 175 -4.29 -5.80 7.45
N ASN A 176 -3.57 -6.86 7.05
CA ASN A 176 -3.28 -8.00 7.91
C ASN A 176 -1.84 -7.87 8.41
N ARG A 177 -1.67 -7.75 9.73
CA ARG A 177 -0.37 -7.71 10.39
C ARG A 177 0.00 -9.11 10.87
N ASN A 178 1.19 -9.55 10.51
CA ASN A 178 1.78 -10.80 11.01
C ASN A 178 2.14 -10.66 12.51
N LEU A 179 1.63 -11.57 13.33
CA LEU A 179 1.92 -11.67 14.77
C LEU A 179 2.80 -12.88 15.11
N GLY A 180 3.30 -13.60 14.09
CA GLY A 180 4.10 -14.81 14.26
C GLY A 180 3.27 -16.08 14.40
N LYS A 181 3.95 -17.21 14.61
CA LYS A 181 3.28 -18.49 14.84
C LYS A 181 2.64 -18.51 16.23
N ALA A 182 1.42 -19.00 16.31
CA ALA A 182 0.81 -19.33 17.57
C ALA A 182 1.66 -20.42 18.27
N ASN A 183 2.35 -20.05 19.35
CA ASN A 183 3.05 -21.04 20.17
C ASN A 183 2.02 -21.89 20.90
N LEU A 184 1.77 -23.08 20.42
CA LEU A 184 0.89 -24.06 21.06
C LEU A 184 1.49 -24.69 22.33
N ASN A 185 2.72 -24.38 22.71
CA ASN A 185 3.32 -24.87 23.95
C ASN A 185 4.44 -23.94 24.42
N LYS A 186 4.17 -23.06 25.37
CA LYS A 186 5.11 -22.62 26.38
C LYS A 186 4.35 -22.36 27.68
N GLU A 187 4.00 -23.43 28.36
CA GLU A 187 3.96 -23.40 29.81
C GLU A 187 5.41 -23.41 30.33
N ALA A 188 5.65 -22.50 31.27
CA ALA A 188 6.78 -22.51 32.18
C ALA A 188 8.23 -22.58 31.63
N SER A 189 8.81 -21.43 31.34
CA SER A 189 10.11 -21.12 31.95
C SER A 189 10.37 -19.60 31.80
N GLY A 190 10.39 -18.92 32.95
CA GLY A 190 10.75 -17.52 33.03
C GLY A 190 12.20 -17.31 32.62
N LYS A 191 12.37 -16.56 31.55
CA LYS A 191 13.54 -15.71 31.29
C LYS A 191 13.10 -14.60 30.33
N SER A 192 13.13 -13.41 30.82
CA SER A 192 13.00 -12.17 30.07
C SER A 192 14.19 -12.05 29.11
N ASP A 193 13.97 -12.29 27.83
CA ASP A 193 14.88 -11.83 26.79
C ASP A 193 14.19 -10.66 26.04
N LEU A 194 14.51 -9.47 26.52
CA LEU A 194 14.38 -8.21 25.77
C LEU A 194 15.44 -8.18 24.67
N GLY A 195 15.31 -9.05 23.70
CA GLY A 195 16.17 -9.13 22.51
C GLY A 195 15.32 -9.10 21.27
N LYS A 196 15.51 -8.06 20.45
CA LYS A 196 14.97 -7.84 19.11
C LYS A 196 14.90 -9.16 18.31
N ALA A 197 13.81 -9.90 18.43
CA ALA A 197 13.52 -11.01 17.53
C ALA A 197 12.96 -10.40 16.25
N ASN A 198 13.77 -10.35 15.21
CA ASN A 198 13.36 -10.09 13.86
C ASN A 198 12.51 -11.30 13.42
N PRO A 199 11.17 -11.19 13.21
CA PRO A 199 10.34 -12.34 12.89
C PRO A 199 10.56 -12.89 11.47
N ASP A 200 11.59 -12.41 10.76
CA ASP A 200 11.84 -12.69 9.35
C ASP A 200 12.79 -13.90 9.09
N LYS A 201 13.19 -14.62 10.13
CA LYS A 201 14.05 -15.81 9.94
C LYS A 201 13.49 -17.01 10.68
N GLU A 202 12.76 -17.84 9.96
CA GLU A 202 12.86 -19.31 10.10
C GLU A 202 11.88 -20.07 9.19
N ALA A 203 12.42 -21.10 8.57
CA ALA A 203 11.83 -22.20 7.80
C ALA A 203 11.29 -21.87 6.38
N SER A 204 12.04 -22.35 5.41
CA SER A 204 11.76 -22.39 3.96
C SER A 204 11.97 -21.07 3.21
N GLY A 205 13.19 -20.56 3.09
CA GLY A 205 13.66 -19.66 1.98
C GLY A 205 12.84 -18.46 1.52
N LYS A 206 11.62 -18.25 2.05
CA LYS A 206 10.76 -17.09 1.76
C LYS A 206 10.41 -16.38 3.06
N SER A 207 10.91 -15.18 3.24
CA SER A 207 10.51 -14.32 4.36
C SER A 207 9.00 -14.05 4.30
N ILE A 208 8.29 -14.30 5.41
CA ILE A 208 6.86 -14.01 5.50
C ILE A 208 6.72 -12.49 5.71
N PRO A 209 5.96 -11.78 4.88
CA PRO A 209 5.85 -10.33 4.98
C PRO A 209 5.20 -9.91 6.30
N ARG A 210 5.66 -8.79 6.85
CA ARG A 210 5.08 -8.16 8.05
C ARG A 210 3.61 -7.78 7.86
N PHE A 211 3.25 -7.36 6.65
CA PHE A 211 1.89 -6.99 6.29
C PHE A 211 1.44 -7.69 5.02
N ARG A 212 0.15 -8.03 4.96
CA ARG A 212 -0.55 -8.53 3.78
C ARG A 212 -1.84 -7.75 3.58
N PHE A 213 -2.22 -7.57 2.32
CA PHE A 213 -3.42 -6.84 1.93
C PHE A 213 -4.24 -7.73 0.98
N PRO A 214 -5.55 -7.92 1.21
CA PRO A 214 -6.42 -8.51 0.20
C PRO A 214 -6.37 -7.72 -1.11
N TYR A 215 -6.57 -8.43 -2.21
CA TYR A 215 -6.55 -7.81 -3.53
C TYR A 215 -7.57 -6.67 -3.64
N GLY A 216 -7.12 -5.52 -4.15
CA GLY A 216 -7.94 -4.32 -4.30
C GLY A 216 -8.14 -3.49 -3.03
N SER A 217 -7.54 -3.88 -1.88
CA SER A 217 -7.61 -3.09 -0.64
C SER A 217 -7.09 -1.67 -0.85
N GLN A 218 -7.87 -0.69 -0.42
CA GLN A 218 -7.51 0.72 -0.39
C GLN A 218 -7.16 1.10 1.05
N CYS A 219 -5.89 0.90 1.42
CA CYS A 219 -5.38 1.18 2.76
C CYS A 219 -4.59 2.51 2.76
N GLY A 220 -5.28 3.60 2.47
CA GLY A 220 -4.76 4.95 2.57
C GLY A 220 -4.88 5.50 4.00
N ILE A 221 -5.71 6.51 4.22
CA ILE A 221 -5.92 7.09 5.54
C ILE A 221 -6.75 6.14 6.41
N TYR A 222 -6.22 5.78 7.57
CA TYR A 222 -6.89 4.93 8.56
C TYR A 222 -7.80 5.75 9.47
N ASN A 223 -8.93 5.16 9.89
CA ASN A 223 -9.90 5.72 10.84
C ASN A 223 -10.58 7.01 10.36
N LEU A 224 -10.80 7.16 9.05
CA LEU A 224 -11.52 8.31 8.48
C LEU A 224 -12.88 8.60 9.13
N PRO A 225 -13.70 7.61 9.56
CA PRO A 225 -14.99 7.90 10.18
C PRO A 225 -14.92 8.79 11.43
N VAL A 226 -13.78 8.84 12.13
CA VAL A 226 -13.60 9.71 13.31
C VAL A 226 -13.75 11.20 12.97
N THR A 227 -13.45 11.58 11.73
CA THR A 227 -13.53 12.98 11.28
C THR A 227 -14.94 13.55 11.33
N ARG A 228 -15.97 12.70 11.22
CA ARG A 228 -17.38 13.09 11.38
C ARG A 228 -17.79 13.35 12.82
N GLN A 229 -16.96 12.96 13.77
CA GLN A 229 -17.24 13.13 15.19
C GLN A 229 -16.49 14.33 15.79
N LEU A 230 -15.74 15.06 14.98
CA LEU A 230 -15.02 16.24 15.43
C LEU A 230 -16.00 17.38 15.73
N SER A 231 -15.83 17.98 16.90
CA SER A 231 -16.47 19.25 17.24
C SER A 231 -15.66 20.42 16.70
N PRO A 232 -16.30 21.59 16.45
CA PRO A 232 -15.56 22.79 16.04
C PRO A 232 -14.45 23.14 17.06
N GLY A 233 -13.21 23.27 16.56
CA GLY A 233 -12.04 23.57 17.40
C GLY A 233 -11.42 22.35 18.09
N GLU A 234 -11.96 21.16 17.94
CA GLU A 234 -11.38 19.95 18.52
C GLU A 234 -10.15 19.48 17.69
N PRO A 235 -9.02 19.18 18.32
CA PRO A 235 -7.83 18.75 17.61
C PRO A 235 -8.01 17.34 17.01
N LEU A 236 -7.56 17.16 15.76
CA LEU A 236 -7.39 15.87 15.13
C LEU A 236 -5.90 15.55 15.06
N TYR A 237 -5.50 14.43 15.65
CA TYR A 237 -4.11 13.97 15.61
C TYR A 237 -3.87 13.12 14.37
N ILE A 238 -2.71 13.33 13.73
CA ILE A 238 -2.26 12.56 12.58
C ILE A 238 -1.05 11.72 13.01
N THR A 239 -1.11 10.42 12.78
CA THR A 239 -0.06 9.46 13.13
C THR A 239 0.46 8.73 11.89
N GLU A 240 1.67 8.18 11.95
CA GLU A 240 2.30 7.45 10.85
C GLU A 240 1.79 6.00 10.71
N GLY A 241 1.09 5.48 11.70
CA GLY A 241 0.63 4.09 11.66
C GLY A 241 -0.59 3.81 12.52
N CYS A 242 -1.32 2.73 12.16
CA CYS A 242 -2.54 2.34 12.88
C CYS A 242 -2.31 2.10 14.37
N SER A 243 -1.15 1.53 14.76
CA SER A 243 -0.85 1.27 16.18
C SER A 243 -0.76 2.56 17.00
N ASP A 244 -0.20 3.61 16.42
CA ASP A 244 -0.06 4.90 17.08
C ASP A 244 -1.41 5.63 17.13
N CYS A 245 -2.21 5.48 16.07
CA CYS A 245 -3.59 5.93 16.06
C CYS A 245 -4.41 5.27 17.19
N TRP A 246 -4.30 3.95 17.39
CA TRP A 246 -4.98 3.27 18.49
C TRP A 246 -4.52 3.77 19.88
N ALA A 247 -3.22 4.06 20.03
CA ALA A 247 -2.69 4.63 21.28
C ALA A 247 -3.28 6.01 21.56
N MET A 248 -3.36 6.89 20.55
CA MET A 248 -3.99 8.20 20.67
C MET A 248 -5.47 8.09 21.02
N LEU A 249 -6.21 7.19 20.36
CA LEU A 249 -7.61 6.92 20.65
C LEU A 249 -7.78 6.38 22.10
N SER A 250 -6.85 5.52 22.55
CA SER A 250 -6.86 4.99 23.92
C SER A 250 -6.59 6.08 24.98
N ALA A 251 -5.84 7.11 24.61
CA ALA A 251 -5.63 8.29 25.44
C ALA A 251 -6.81 9.29 25.40
N GLY A 252 -7.88 8.98 24.67
CA GLY A 252 -9.07 9.83 24.57
C GLY A 252 -9.01 10.90 23.48
N HIS A 253 -8.00 10.86 22.60
CA HIS A 253 -7.85 11.80 21.50
C HIS A 253 -8.47 11.26 20.20
N LYS A 254 -8.95 12.15 19.34
CA LYS A 254 -9.37 11.77 17.98
C LYS A 254 -8.16 11.75 17.06
N ALA A 255 -7.94 10.62 16.39
CA ALA A 255 -6.76 10.41 15.57
C ALA A 255 -7.07 9.65 14.29
N ILE A 256 -6.29 9.94 13.26
CA ILE A 256 -6.19 9.19 12.00
C ILE A 256 -4.74 8.75 11.81
N ALA A 257 -4.51 7.74 10.95
CA ALA A 257 -3.16 7.39 10.54
C ALA A 257 -3.02 7.55 9.01
N ILE A 258 -1.87 8.05 8.60
CA ILE A 258 -1.42 8.09 7.20
C ILE A 258 -0.38 7.00 6.97
N PRO A 259 -0.29 6.42 5.73
CA PRO A 259 0.70 5.40 5.40
C PRO A 259 2.12 5.97 5.33
#